data_36393630bdcda221c1a58ced11458c1f
#
_entry.id   36393630bdcda221c1a58ced11458c1f
#
_cell.length_a   1.000
_cell.length_b   1.000
_cell.length_c   1.000
_cell.angle_alpha   90.00
_cell.angle_beta   90.00
_cell.angle_gamma   90.00
#
_symmetry.space_group_name_H-M   'P 1'
#
loop_
_entity.id
_entity.type
_entity.pdbx_description
1 polymer ?
#
loop_
_entity_poly.entity_id
_entity_poly.type
_entity_poly.pdbx_seq_one_letter_code
_entity_poly.pdbx_strand_id
1 'polypeptide(L)'
;MTTRGYSPTSAEAAERPTGRYDAPTASAPLEASVEVPGSKSLTNRELILSALAETPSRVQSPLHSADSLRMEEALRALGVGVEHVEGAGPFGDDLRITPAHALAGGCTIDSGQAGTVMRFIAPLLGLADGDVHLTAAANALHRPMGTMIKALRDLGVDIDDGGSWSLPFTVHGRGHIRGGELEIDASESSQFVSGLLLAAPRFDVGLHLIHRGDRLPSLPHIEMTIETLAHRGVHVERVAPGEWIVPAGAPRGKTIDIEPDLSNAAPFLAAAMVAGGSVTVPAWPAHSTQPGHQLTEILSLLGGRVTRRGGAVTVASGAVIHGVDLDLSAVSELTPTLVGLAAFADGPSTFTGIGHIRGHETDRIAALVQNLRAVGCGAEELPDGIRVIPQPMHGGEWGAFHDHRLATTGALVGLRVPGVVIDDIGTTAKTMPQFVALWQGMLGA
;
A
#
# COMPACT_ATOMS: atom_id res chain seq x y z
N MET A 1 7.23 -17.26 31.36
CA MET A 1 6.42 -16.03 31.27
C MET A 1 5.71 -16.09 29.94
N THR A 2 4.38 -16.15 29.97
CA THR A 2 3.53 -16.31 28.78
C THR A 2 3.40 -14.95 28.11
N THR A 3 3.98 -14.81 26.90
CA THR A 3 3.74 -13.67 26.01
C THR A 3 2.23 -13.60 25.72
N ARG A 4 1.56 -12.53 26.15
CA ARG A 4 0.18 -12.28 25.78
C ARG A 4 0.18 -11.79 24.31
N GLY A 5 -0.24 -12.65 23.38
CA GLY A 5 -0.67 -12.23 22.06
C GLY A 5 -2.01 -11.49 22.19
N TYR A 6 -2.08 -10.26 21.72
CA TYR A 6 -3.34 -9.52 21.58
C TYR A 6 -3.85 -9.75 20.15
N SER A 7 -5.03 -10.34 20.05
CA SER A 7 -5.78 -10.50 18.80
C SER A 7 -7.19 -9.92 19.02
N PRO A 8 -7.56 -8.81 18.38
CA PRO A 8 -8.91 -8.26 18.54
C PRO A 8 -9.91 -9.16 17.81
N THR A 9 -10.92 -9.63 18.52
CA THR A 9 -12.05 -10.34 17.92
C THR A 9 -12.94 -9.38 17.13
N SER A 10 -13.65 -9.86 16.12
CA SER A 10 -14.54 -9.11 15.21
C SER A 10 -15.69 -8.33 15.88
N ALA A 11 -15.90 -8.52 17.18
CA ALA A 11 -16.91 -7.80 17.96
C ALA A 11 -16.40 -6.47 18.58
N GLU A 12 -15.09 -6.27 18.64
CA GLU A 12 -14.46 -5.01 19.05
C GLU A 12 -14.04 -4.18 17.84
N ALA A 13 -14.99 -3.88 16.94
CA ALA A 13 -14.92 -2.68 16.12
C ALA A 13 -15.07 -1.49 17.07
N ALA A 14 -14.09 -1.32 17.99
CA ALA A 14 -13.95 -0.16 18.83
C ALA A 14 -14.09 1.07 17.94
N GLU A 15 -14.78 2.08 18.41
CA GLU A 15 -14.94 3.37 17.77
C GLU A 15 -13.64 3.73 17.02
N ARG A 16 -13.73 3.86 15.69
CA ARG A 16 -12.56 4.20 14.88
C ARG A 16 -11.99 5.49 15.44
N PRO A 17 -10.77 5.49 16.01
CA PRO A 17 -10.24 6.70 16.59
C PRO A 17 -10.13 7.74 15.47
N THR A 18 -10.82 8.85 15.63
CA THR A 18 -10.81 9.96 14.68
C THR A 18 -10.27 11.19 15.39
N GLY A 19 -9.51 12.00 14.65
CA GLY A 19 -9.05 13.28 15.14
C GLY A 19 -7.74 13.19 15.93
N ARG A 20 -7.55 14.19 16.78
CA ARG A 20 -6.31 14.44 17.52
C ARG A 20 -5.96 13.30 18.47
N TYR A 21 -4.70 12.86 18.41
CA TYR A 21 -4.18 11.73 19.16
C TYR A 21 -2.84 12.08 19.85
N ASP A 22 -2.85 12.06 21.17
CA ASP A 22 -1.63 12.21 21.95
C ASP A 22 -0.82 10.93 21.82
N ALA A 23 0.31 11.00 21.13
CA ALA A 23 1.16 9.84 20.90
C ALA A 23 1.74 9.34 22.23
N PRO A 24 1.48 8.07 22.61
CA PRO A 24 1.96 7.54 23.87
C PRO A 24 3.48 7.37 23.86
N THR A 25 4.12 7.67 25.00
CA THR A 25 5.53 7.34 25.23
C THR A 25 5.68 5.93 25.79
N ALA A 26 6.75 5.24 25.38
CA ALA A 26 7.07 3.94 25.94
C ALA A 26 7.62 4.13 27.38
N SER A 27 6.97 3.51 28.37
CA SER A 27 7.37 3.57 29.78
C SER A 27 8.49 2.58 30.14
N ALA A 28 8.70 1.56 29.29
CA ALA A 28 9.71 0.51 29.45
C ALA A 28 10.11 -0.04 28.07
N PRO A 29 11.24 -0.76 27.96
CA PRO A 29 11.58 -1.50 26.76
C PRO A 29 10.45 -2.46 26.36
N LEU A 30 10.18 -2.56 25.05
CA LEU A 30 9.10 -3.38 24.51
C LEU A 30 9.44 -4.87 24.58
N GLU A 31 8.45 -5.69 24.85
CA GLU A 31 8.52 -7.14 24.70
C GLU A 31 7.14 -7.63 24.16
N ALA A 32 6.96 -7.52 22.85
CA ALA A 32 5.64 -7.69 22.25
C ALA A 32 5.67 -8.59 21.01
N SER A 33 4.52 -9.22 20.74
CA SER A 33 4.22 -9.88 19.48
C SER A 33 2.99 -9.21 18.87
N VAL A 34 3.12 -8.72 17.64
CA VAL A 34 2.06 -7.99 16.94
C VAL A 34 1.72 -8.72 15.65
N GLU A 35 0.51 -9.24 15.57
CA GLU A 35 -0.05 -9.68 14.30
C GLU A 35 -0.50 -8.46 13.50
N VAL A 36 -0.25 -8.48 12.20
CA VAL A 36 -0.68 -7.41 11.28
C VAL A 36 -1.66 -7.96 10.26
N PRO A 37 -2.65 -7.15 9.83
CA PRO A 37 -3.63 -7.62 8.84
C PRO A 37 -2.98 -7.89 7.48
N GLY A 38 -3.77 -8.51 6.58
CA GLY A 38 -3.36 -8.85 5.23
C GLY A 38 -2.90 -7.65 4.41
N SER A 39 -2.02 -7.91 3.44
CA SER A 39 -1.45 -6.89 2.56
C SER A 39 -2.53 -6.21 1.70
N LYS A 40 -2.62 -4.87 1.77
CA LYS A 40 -3.50 -4.08 0.92
C LYS A 40 -3.20 -4.30 -0.56
N SER A 41 -1.93 -4.29 -0.90
CA SER A 41 -1.47 -4.40 -2.28
C SER A 41 -1.80 -5.75 -2.90
N LEU A 42 -1.69 -6.84 -2.14
CA LEU A 42 -2.10 -8.18 -2.56
C LEU A 42 -3.62 -8.31 -2.59
N THR A 43 -4.32 -7.88 -1.54
CA THR A 43 -5.80 -7.93 -1.47
C THR A 43 -6.41 -7.29 -2.72
N ASN A 44 -6.02 -6.06 -3.08
CA ASN A 44 -6.60 -5.38 -4.24
C ASN A 44 -6.28 -6.08 -5.57
N ARG A 45 -5.08 -6.65 -5.72
CA ARG A 45 -4.73 -7.45 -6.92
C ARG A 45 -5.56 -8.71 -7.02
N GLU A 46 -5.69 -9.44 -5.92
CA GLU A 46 -6.43 -10.68 -5.87
C GLU A 46 -7.94 -10.47 -6.06
N LEU A 47 -8.49 -9.35 -5.60
CA LEU A 47 -9.87 -8.95 -5.87
C LEU A 47 -10.10 -8.70 -7.37
N ILE A 48 -9.22 -7.94 -8.05
CA ILE A 48 -9.29 -7.71 -9.49
C ILE A 48 -9.19 -9.03 -10.26
N LEU A 49 -8.18 -9.86 -9.96
CA LEU A 49 -7.99 -11.13 -10.66
C LEU A 49 -9.11 -12.12 -10.39
N SER A 50 -9.71 -12.08 -9.19
CA SER A 50 -10.89 -12.88 -8.85
C SER A 50 -12.14 -12.43 -9.64
N ALA A 51 -12.30 -11.12 -9.83
CA ALA A 51 -13.40 -10.56 -10.64
C ALA A 51 -13.30 -10.91 -12.12
N LEU A 52 -12.07 -11.05 -12.63
CA LEU A 52 -11.78 -11.38 -14.04
C LEU A 52 -11.62 -12.90 -14.28
N ALA A 53 -11.69 -13.73 -13.24
CA ALA A 53 -11.47 -15.16 -13.31
C ALA A 53 -12.60 -15.89 -14.07
N GLU A 54 -12.34 -17.16 -14.45
CA GLU A 54 -13.35 -18.04 -15.08
C GLU A 54 -14.34 -18.63 -14.08
N THR A 55 -13.87 -18.83 -12.83
CA THR A 55 -14.64 -19.48 -11.76
C THR A 55 -14.49 -18.70 -10.46
N PRO A 56 -15.40 -18.91 -9.48
CA PRO A 56 -15.31 -18.24 -8.18
C PRO A 56 -13.97 -18.43 -7.48
N SER A 57 -13.59 -17.43 -6.71
CA SER A 57 -12.41 -17.44 -5.85
C SER A 57 -12.79 -17.24 -4.38
N ARG A 58 -11.93 -17.72 -3.47
CA ARG A 58 -11.96 -17.35 -2.06
C ARG A 58 -10.65 -16.64 -1.71
N VAL A 59 -10.76 -15.42 -1.22
CA VAL A 59 -9.62 -14.63 -0.71
C VAL A 59 -9.66 -14.74 0.79
N GLN A 60 -8.68 -15.42 1.37
CA GLN A 60 -8.54 -15.63 2.81
C GLN A 60 -7.68 -14.55 3.43
N SER A 61 -7.99 -14.18 4.66
CA SER A 61 -7.26 -13.13 5.40
C SER A 61 -7.08 -11.80 4.62
N PRO A 62 -8.10 -11.33 3.85
CA PRO A 62 -7.95 -10.08 3.10
C PRO A 62 -7.81 -8.89 4.06
N LEU A 63 -7.25 -7.80 3.57
CA LEU A 63 -7.32 -6.56 4.32
C LEU A 63 -8.75 -5.99 4.29
N HIS A 64 -9.30 -5.70 5.46
CA HIS A 64 -10.52 -4.92 5.63
C HIS A 64 -10.18 -3.49 6.04
N SER A 65 -10.16 -2.57 5.09
CA SER A 65 -9.79 -1.17 5.27
C SER A 65 -10.65 -0.26 4.38
N ALA A 66 -10.52 1.06 4.54
CA ALA A 66 -11.24 1.98 3.68
C ALA A 66 -10.88 1.78 2.18
N ASP A 67 -9.60 1.53 1.87
CA ASP A 67 -9.16 1.32 0.48
C ASP A 67 -9.70 0.00 -0.11
N SER A 68 -9.68 -1.11 0.63
CA SER A 68 -10.19 -2.40 0.14
C SER A 68 -11.71 -2.43 0.03
N LEU A 69 -12.42 -1.76 0.94
CA LEU A 69 -13.87 -1.61 0.85
C LEU A 69 -14.29 -0.88 -0.43
N ARG A 70 -13.57 0.19 -0.83
CA ARG A 70 -13.80 0.86 -2.12
C ARG A 70 -13.59 -0.05 -3.32
N MET A 71 -12.63 -0.99 -3.25
CA MET A 71 -12.44 -1.99 -4.29
C MET A 71 -13.63 -2.95 -4.37
N GLU A 72 -14.11 -3.43 -3.22
CA GLU A 72 -15.30 -4.31 -3.17
C GLU A 72 -16.54 -3.60 -3.73
N GLU A 73 -16.79 -2.35 -3.34
CA GLU A 73 -17.88 -1.52 -3.83
C GLU A 73 -17.80 -1.32 -5.35
N ALA A 74 -16.61 -1.03 -5.88
CA ALA A 74 -16.36 -0.88 -7.30
C ALA A 74 -16.67 -2.18 -8.07
N LEU A 75 -16.23 -3.32 -7.57
CA LEU A 75 -16.50 -4.62 -8.20
C LEU A 75 -17.98 -4.98 -8.15
N ARG A 76 -18.68 -4.73 -7.03
CA ARG A 76 -20.14 -4.92 -6.93
C ARG A 76 -20.89 -4.04 -7.93
N ALA A 77 -20.47 -2.78 -8.10
CA ALA A 77 -21.06 -1.87 -9.08
C ALA A 77 -20.91 -2.38 -10.52
N LEU A 78 -19.82 -3.10 -10.81
CA LEU A 78 -19.60 -3.78 -12.11
C LEU A 78 -20.29 -5.15 -12.23
N GLY A 79 -21.16 -5.53 -11.27
CA GLY A 79 -21.92 -6.77 -11.28
C GLY A 79 -21.19 -8.01 -10.75
N VAL A 80 -20.01 -7.87 -10.17
CA VAL A 80 -19.26 -8.96 -9.54
C VAL A 80 -19.88 -9.30 -8.18
N GLY A 81 -20.10 -10.58 -7.91
CA GLY A 81 -20.52 -11.03 -6.59
C GLY A 81 -19.38 -10.96 -5.59
N VAL A 82 -19.54 -10.18 -4.51
CA VAL A 82 -18.57 -10.06 -3.42
C VAL A 82 -19.31 -10.33 -2.11
N GLU A 83 -19.04 -11.46 -1.50
CA GLU A 83 -19.68 -11.94 -0.29
C GLU A 83 -18.63 -12.09 0.83
N HIS A 84 -18.98 -11.60 2.03
CA HIS A 84 -18.22 -11.89 3.24
C HIS A 84 -18.62 -13.27 3.76
N VAL A 85 -17.64 -14.13 3.98
CA VAL A 85 -17.83 -15.50 4.48
C VAL A 85 -16.92 -15.72 5.70
N GLU A 86 -17.37 -16.50 6.66
CA GLU A 86 -16.60 -16.79 7.87
C GLU A 86 -15.15 -17.16 7.54
N GLY A 87 -14.21 -16.40 8.12
CA GLY A 87 -12.75 -16.57 7.99
C GLY A 87 -12.12 -17.11 9.27
N ALA A 88 -10.94 -17.70 9.16
CA ALA A 88 -10.18 -18.18 10.32
C ALA A 88 -9.24 -17.11 10.92
N GLY A 89 -9.03 -15.99 10.23
CA GLY A 89 -8.09 -14.95 10.63
C GLY A 89 -8.65 -14.00 11.69
N PRO A 90 -7.79 -13.31 12.45
CA PRO A 90 -8.21 -12.41 13.53
C PRO A 90 -8.72 -11.06 13.03
N PHE A 91 -8.58 -10.74 11.75
CA PHE A 91 -8.84 -9.40 11.20
C PHE A 91 -10.12 -9.31 10.36
N GLY A 92 -11.02 -10.27 10.45
CA GLY A 92 -12.31 -10.26 9.79
C GLY A 92 -12.56 -11.46 8.87
N ASP A 93 -13.62 -11.34 8.08
CA ASP A 93 -14.11 -12.41 7.22
C ASP A 93 -13.22 -12.64 5.99
N ASP A 94 -13.28 -13.84 5.42
CA ASP A 94 -12.79 -14.08 4.08
C ASP A 94 -13.77 -13.50 3.04
N LEU A 95 -13.32 -13.34 1.82
CA LEU A 95 -14.16 -12.87 0.71
C LEU A 95 -14.36 -14.00 -0.31
N ARG A 96 -15.62 -14.27 -0.64
CA ARG A 96 -15.98 -15.07 -1.81
C ARG A 96 -16.29 -14.14 -2.95
N ILE A 97 -15.54 -14.30 -4.05
CA ILE A 97 -15.71 -13.49 -5.25
C ILE A 97 -16.28 -14.38 -6.36
N THR A 98 -17.45 -14.00 -6.88
CA THR A 98 -18.08 -14.68 -8.01
C THR A 98 -18.02 -13.76 -9.23
N PRO A 99 -17.25 -14.11 -10.27
CA PRO A 99 -17.12 -13.31 -11.47
C PRO A 99 -18.48 -13.04 -12.13
N ALA A 100 -18.67 -11.84 -12.67
CA ALA A 100 -19.81 -11.55 -13.54
C ALA A 100 -19.63 -12.22 -14.91
N HIS A 101 -20.72 -12.61 -15.56
CA HIS A 101 -20.68 -13.11 -16.94
C HIS A 101 -20.13 -12.03 -17.90
N ALA A 102 -20.56 -10.79 -17.71
CA ALA A 102 -20.03 -9.59 -18.32
C ALA A 102 -20.03 -8.47 -17.27
N LEU A 103 -19.03 -7.60 -17.31
CA LEU A 103 -19.00 -6.44 -16.42
C LEU A 103 -20.09 -5.45 -16.84
N ALA A 104 -20.85 -4.97 -15.88
CA ALA A 104 -21.98 -4.06 -16.11
C ALA A 104 -21.52 -2.60 -16.15
N GLY A 105 -22.05 -1.82 -17.10
CA GLY A 105 -22.00 -0.35 -17.11
C GLY A 105 -23.21 0.27 -16.42
N GLY A 106 -23.44 1.57 -16.67
CA GLY A 106 -24.56 2.34 -16.11
C GLY A 106 -24.38 2.72 -14.64
N CYS A 107 -23.14 2.76 -14.13
CA CYS A 107 -22.86 3.00 -12.73
C CYS A 107 -21.82 4.10 -12.50
N THR A 108 -21.76 4.58 -11.25
CA THR A 108 -20.71 5.47 -10.75
C THR A 108 -19.87 4.72 -9.74
N ILE A 109 -18.56 4.83 -9.88
CA ILE A 109 -17.56 4.26 -8.95
C ILE A 109 -16.81 5.41 -8.27
N ASP A 110 -16.87 5.45 -6.93
CA ASP A 110 -16.09 6.35 -6.12
C ASP A 110 -14.88 5.62 -5.55
N SER A 111 -13.69 5.93 -6.06
CA SER A 111 -12.45 5.36 -5.59
C SER A 111 -11.96 5.92 -4.24
N GLY A 112 -12.66 6.92 -3.67
CA GLY A 112 -12.26 7.58 -2.44
C GLY A 112 -10.83 8.14 -2.56
N GLN A 113 -9.95 7.73 -1.65
CA GLN A 113 -8.52 8.08 -1.68
C GLN A 113 -7.64 6.91 -2.14
N ALA A 114 -8.23 5.80 -2.62
CA ALA A 114 -7.53 4.57 -2.92
C ALA A 114 -6.85 4.61 -4.30
N GLY A 115 -5.54 4.87 -4.31
CA GLY A 115 -4.77 4.92 -5.56
C GLY A 115 -4.80 3.62 -6.37
N THR A 116 -4.86 2.47 -5.70
CA THR A 116 -5.00 1.16 -6.36
C THR A 116 -6.38 0.99 -7.01
N VAL A 117 -7.45 1.48 -6.38
CA VAL A 117 -8.79 1.45 -6.99
C VAL A 117 -8.80 2.29 -8.26
N MET A 118 -8.34 3.56 -8.19
CA MET A 118 -8.27 4.45 -9.35
C MET A 118 -7.61 3.79 -10.56
N ARG A 119 -6.44 3.15 -10.35
CA ARG A 119 -5.60 2.64 -11.45
C ARG A 119 -5.94 1.22 -11.86
N PHE A 120 -6.41 0.37 -10.94
CA PHE A 120 -6.70 -1.03 -11.24
C PHE A 120 -8.11 -1.20 -11.81
N ILE A 121 -9.06 -0.38 -11.38
CA ILE A 121 -10.44 -0.42 -11.90
C ILE A 121 -10.51 0.21 -13.30
N ALA A 122 -9.75 1.28 -13.58
CA ALA A 122 -9.86 2.01 -14.84
C ALA A 122 -9.81 1.12 -16.11
N PRO A 123 -8.87 0.14 -16.24
CA PRO A 123 -8.88 -0.77 -17.39
C PRO A 123 -10.12 -1.68 -17.46
N LEU A 124 -10.72 -2.04 -16.31
CA LEU A 124 -11.94 -2.86 -16.27
C LEU A 124 -13.15 -2.11 -16.82
N LEU A 125 -13.15 -0.76 -16.73
CA LEU A 125 -14.26 0.05 -17.23
C LEU A 125 -14.41 -0.07 -18.76
N GLY A 126 -13.30 -0.22 -19.50
CA GLY A 126 -13.34 -0.49 -20.94
C GLY A 126 -13.88 -1.89 -21.28
N LEU A 127 -13.80 -2.85 -20.34
CA LEU A 127 -14.37 -4.20 -20.45
C LEU A 127 -15.86 -4.25 -20.00
N ALA A 128 -16.39 -3.18 -19.41
CA ALA A 128 -17.80 -3.10 -19.04
C ALA A 128 -18.68 -2.82 -20.26
N ASP A 129 -19.93 -3.26 -20.22
CA ASP A 129 -20.93 -2.96 -21.25
C ASP A 129 -21.78 -1.76 -20.83
N GLY A 130 -21.46 -0.59 -21.39
CA GLY A 130 -22.10 0.69 -21.09
C GLY A 130 -21.21 1.67 -20.32
N ASP A 131 -21.77 2.85 -20.02
CA ASP A 131 -21.06 3.97 -19.43
C ASP A 131 -20.73 3.72 -17.95
N VAL A 132 -19.50 4.02 -17.55
CA VAL A 132 -19.09 4.01 -16.13
C VAL A 132 -18.40 5.33 -15.79
N HIS A 133 -18.95 6.02 -14.77
CA HIS A 133 -18.36 7.25 -14.26
C HIS A 133 -17.41 6.94 -13.09
N LEU A 134 -16.12 7.26 -13.24
CA LEU A 134 -15.11 7.09 -12.20
C LEU A 134 -14.78 8.43 -11.52
N THR A 135 -14.91 8.48 -10.21
CA THR A 135 -14.59 9.66 -9.39
C THR A 135 -13.75 9.29 -8.18
N ALA A 136 -13.35 10.30 -7.41
CA ALA A 136 -12.55 10.15 -6.20
C ALA A 136 -12.91 11.24 -5.17
N ALA A 137 -12.42 11.09 -3.94
CA ALA A 137 -12.50 12.15 -2.94
C ALA A 137 -11.78 13.42 -3.41
N ALA A 138 -12.26 14.59 -2.99
CA ALA A 138 -11.79 15.89 -3.46
C ALA A 138 -10.26 16.08 -3.37
N ASN A 139 -9.65 15.57 -2.29
CA ASN A 139 -8.20 15.59 -2.08
C ASN A 139 -7.42 14.57 -2.94
N ALA A 140 -8.09 13.71 -3.69
CA ALA A 140 -7.49 12.70 -4.53
C ALA A 140 -7.72 12.93 -6.04
N LEU A 141 -8.58 13.87 -6.41
CA LEU A 141 -8.89 14.17 -7.82
C LEU A 141 -7.68 14.60 -8.64
N HIS A 142 -6.72 15.27 -8.01
CA HIS A 142 -5.50 15.76 -8.68
C HIS A 142 -4.39 14.70 -8.80
N ARG A 143 -4.59 13.50 -8.28
CA ARG A 143 -3.58 12.42 -8.40
C ARG A 143 -3.41 12.00 -9.85
N PRO A 144 -2.16 11.72 -10.31
CA PRO A 144 -1.90 11.44 -11.71
C PRO A 144 -2.76 10.29 -12.27
N MET A 145 -3.49 10.58 -13.37
CA MET A 145 -4.26 9.61 -14.16
C MET A 145 -4.02 9.74 -15.66
N GLY A 146 -3.31 10.77 -16.10
CA GLY A 146 -3.10 11.07 -17.51
C GLY A 146 -2.50 9.91 -18.30
N THR A 147 -1.49 9.24 -17.76
CA THR A 147 -0.89 8.04 -18.38
C THR A 147 -1.93 6.93 -18.58
N MET A 148 -2.80 6.67 -17.58
CA MET A 148 -3.83 5.64 -17.70
C MET A 148 -4.91 6.01 -18.73
N ILE A 149 -5.37 7.26 -18.72
CA ILE A 149 -6.36 7.77 -19.68
C ILE A 149 -5.80 7.67 -21.11
N LYS A 150 -4.55 8.10 -21.32
CA LYS A 150 -3.89 7.98 -22.61
C LYS A 150 -3.77 6.50 -23.05
N ALA A 151 -3.28 5.64 -22.17
CA ALA A 151 -3.11 4.21 -22.44
C ALA A 151 -4.42 3.54 -22.90
N LEU A 152 -5.52 3.82 -22.20
CA LEU A 152 -6.83 3.26 -22.55
C LEU A 152 -7.36 3.83 -23.88
N ARG A 153 -7.14 5.12 -24.16
CA ARG A 153 -7.48 5.72 -25.48
C ARG A 153 -6.63 5.10 -26.60
N ASP A 154 -5.35 4.87 -26.39
CA ASP A 154 -4.48 4.21 -27.38
C ASP A 154 -4.93 2.76 -27.65
N LEU A 155 -5.54 2.08 -26.67
CA LEU A 155 -6.18 0.77 -26.82
C LEU A 155 -7.61 0.84 -27.42
N GLY A 156 -8.09 2.02 -27.80
CA GLY A 156 -9.38 2.23 -28.44
C GLY A 156 -10.55 2.40 -27.48
N VAL A 157 -10.31 2.59 -26.20
CA VAL A 157 -11.37 2.88 -25.21
C VAL A 157 -11.80 4.34 -25.32
N ASP A 158 -13.09 4.57 -25.40
CA ASP A 158 -13.70 5.89 -25.48
C ASP A 158 -13.86 6.47 -24.07
N ILE A 159 -13.21 7.63 -23.81
CA ILE A 159 -13.16 8.27 -22.47
C ILE A 159 -13.48 9.75 -22.60
N ASP A 160 -14.48 10.20 -21.84
CA ASP A 160 -14.78 11.63 -21.64
C ASP A 160 -14.22 12.08 -20.27
N ASP A 161 -13.13 12.86 -20.30
CA ASP A 161 -12.49 13.47 -19.13
C ASP A 161 -12.61 15.00 -19.13
N GLY A 162 -13.40 15.58 -20.05
CA GLY A 162 -13.50 17.02 -20.24
C GLY A 162 -12.17 17.69 -20.59
N GLY A 163 -11.17 16.94 -21.04
CA GLY A 163 -9.81 17.43 -21.34
C GLY A 163 -8.92 17.67 -20.12
N SER A 164 -9.30 17.16 -18.95
CA SER A 164 -8.59 17.37 -17.67
C SER A 164 -7.39 16.45 -17.47
N TRP A 165 -7.35 15.30 -18.14
CA TRP A 165 -6.37 14.21 -17.93
C TRP A 165 -6.32 13.71 -16.48
N SER A 166 -7.41 13.87 -15.76
CA SER A 166 -7.56 13.52 -14.34
C SER A 166 -8.98 13.03 -14.04
N LEU A 167 -9.23 12.62 -12.81
CA LEU A 167 -10.59 12.33 -12.32
C LEU A 167 -11.37 13.66 -12.10
N PRO A 168 -12.71 13.63 -12.23
CA PRO A 168 -13.53 12.50 -12.68
C PRO A 168 -13.51 12.35 -14.20
N PHE A 169 -13.82 11.14 -14.69
CA PHE A 169 -14.05 10.89 -16.12
C PHE A 169 -15.08 9.78 -16.32
N THR A 170 -15.65 9.72 -17.54
CA THR A 170 -16.59 8.67 -17.95
C THR A 170 -15.93 7.79 -19.00
N VAL A 171 -16.00 6.49 -18.82
CA VAL A 171 -15.62 5.49 -19.84
C VAL A 171 -16.87 4.97 -20.51
N HIS A 172 -16.91 5.02 -21.85
CA HIS A 172 -17.97 4.44 -22.68
C HIS A 172 -17.56 3.01 -23.06
N GLY A 173 -17.76 2.08 -22.13
CA GLY A 173 -17.36 0.68 -22.27
C GLY A 173 -18.18 -0.06 -23.34
N ARG A 174 -17.52 -0.98 -24.05
CA ARG A 174 -18.12 -1.77 -25.14
C ARG A 174 -18.06 -3.28 -24.88
N GLY A 175 -17.78 -3.69 -23.65
CA GLY A 175 -17.68 -5.08 -23.24
C GLY A 175 -16.38 -5.77 -23.62
N HIS A 176 -15.45 -5.10 -24.32
CA HIS A 176 -14.18 -5.65 -24.75
C HIS A 176 -13.13 -4.57 -25.00
N ILE A 177 -11.86 -4.94 -24.90
CA ILE A 177 -10.69 -4.15 -25.31
C ILE A 177 -9.88 -5.05 -26.23
N ARG A 178 -9.52 -4.57 -27.43
CA ARG A 178 -8.74 -5.37 -28.36
C ARG A 178 -7.38 -5.81 -27.78
N GLY A 179 -6.70 -4.89 -27.10
CA GLY A 179 -5.31 -5.12 -26.69
C GLY A 179 -4.31 -4.94 -27.84
N GLY A 180 -3.13 -5.54 -27.71
CA GLY A 180 -2.03 -5.45 -28.65
C GLY A 180 -0.84 -4.67 -28.07
N GLU A 181 -0.04 -4.02 -28.93
CA GLU A 181 1.12 -3.24 -28.48
C GLU A 181 0.70 -1.89 -27.90
N LEU A 182 1.30 -1.51 -26.78
CA LEU A 182 1.04 -0.26 -26.07
C LEU A 182 2.33 0.30 -25.46
N GLU A 183 2.63 1.54 -25.77
CA GLU A 183 3.73 2.28 -25.14
C GLU A 183 3.19 3.26 -24.10
N ILE A 184 3.78 3.28 -22.90
CA ILE A 184 3.42 4.22 -21.84
C ILE A 184 4.66 4.81 -21.16
N ASP A 185 4.51 5.98 -20.56
CA ASP A 185 5.45 6.50 -19.58
C ASP A 185 4.87 6.33 -18.16
N ALA A 186 5.40 5.36 -17.42
CA ALA A 186 4.99 5.06 -16.05
C ALA A 186 5.95 5.63 -14.99
N SER A 187 6.75 6.64 -15.33
CA SER A 187 7.74 7.26 -14.44
C SER A 187 7.12 7.86 -13.16
N GLU A 188 5.84 8.24 -13.22
CA GLU A 188 5.11 8.76 -12.05
C GLU A 188 4.59 7.65 -11.12
N SER A 189 4.27 6.46 -11.66
CA SER A 189 3.69 5.39 -10.84
C SER A 189 3.73 4.02 -11.53
N SER A 190 4.29 3.02 -10.84
CA SER A 190 4.22 1.60 -11.24
C SER A 190 2.78 1.04 -11.24
N GLN A 191 1.82 1.74 -10.62
CA GLN A 191 0.42 1.31 -10.61
C GLN A 191 -0.22 1.37 -12.00
N PHE A 192 0.27 2.20 -12.92
CA PHE A 192 -0.20 2.21 -14.31
C PHE A 192 0.15 0.90 -15.01
N VAL A 193 1.40 0.45 -14.86
CA VAL A 193 1.83 -0.87 -15.37
C VAL A 193 1.00 -1.98 -14.72
N SER A 194 0.93 -2.00 -13.38
CA SER A 194 0.21 -3.04 -12.65
C SER A 194 -1.27 -3.12 -13.04
N GLY A 195 -1.96 -1.99 -13.17
CA GLY A 195 -3.38 -1.96 -13.56
C GLY A 195 -3.63 -2.52 -14.96
N LEU A 196 -2.77 -2.16 -15.92
CA LEU A 196 -2.85 -2.69 -17.29
C LEU A 196 -2.54 -4.19 -17.33
N LEU A 197 -1.49 -4.66 -16.65
CA LEU A 197 -1.14 -6.09 -16.60
C LEU A 197 -2.26 -6.94 -15.97
N LEU A 198 -2.92 -6.44 -14.91
CA LEU A 198 -4.03 -7.15 -14.24
C LEU A 198 -5.23 -7.37 -15.17
N ALA A 199 -5.56 -6.39 -16.01
CA ALA A 199 -6.72 -6.46 -16.92
C ALA A 199 -6.38 -7.15 -18.25
N ALA A 200 -5.11 -7.11 -18.67
CA ALA A 200 -4.63 -7.56 -19.96
C ALA A 200 -5.03 -9.00 -20.37
N PRO A 201 -5.13 -9.99 -19.45
CA PRO A 201 -5.59 -11.32 -19.81
C PRO A 201 -6.99 -11.35 -20.41
N ARG A 202 -7.82 -10.32 -20.12
CA ARG A 202 -9.19 -10.20 -20.64
C ARG A 202 -9.29 -9.36 -21.92
N PHE A 203 -8.16 -8.86 -22.45
CA PHE A 203 -8.11 -8.22 -23.75
C PHE A 203 -8.13 -9.29 -24.85
N ASP A 204 -8.75 -8.98 -26.01
CA ASP A 204 -9.01 -9.95 -27.08
C ASP A 204 -7.73 -10.66 -27.57
N VAL A 205 -6.60 -9.91 -27.62
CA VAL A 205 -5.29 -10.45 -28.07
C VAL A 205 -4.20 -10.32 -26.99
N GLY A 206 -4.60 -10.04 -25.74
CA GLY A 206 -3.63 -9.76 -24.66
C GLY A 206 -2.98 -8.38 -24.80
N LEU A 207 -1.79 -8.21 -24.21
CA LEU A 207 -1.10 -6.92 -24.19
C LEU A 207 0.41 -7.10 -24.31
N HIS A 208 1.03 -6.35 -25.22
CA HIS A 208 2.46 -6.11 -25.26
C HIS A 208 2.71 -4.69 -24.73
N LEU A 209 3.13 -4.58 -23.46
CA LEU A 209 3.31 -3.31 -22.77
C LEU A 209 4.77 -2.91 -22.74
N ILE A 210 5.06 -1.68 -23.18
CA ILE A 210 6.40 -1.11 -23.25
C ILE A 210 6.46 0.19 -22.47
N HIS A 211 7.32 0.26 -21.48
CA HIS A 211 7.61 1.49 -20.74
C HIS A 211 8.73 2.28 -21.44
N ARG A 212 8.50 3.57 -21.70
CA ARG A 212 9.42 4.49 -22.39
C ARG A 212 9.90 5.66 -21.53
N GLY A 213 9.62 5.63 -20.23
CA GLY A 213 10.10 6.67 -19.31
C GLY A 213 11.54 6.47 -18.86
N ASP A 214 12.12 7.51 -18.29
CA ASP A 214 13.52 7.49 -17.80
C ASP A 214 13.73 6.60 -16.58
N ARG A 215 12.66 6.36 -15.80
CA ARG A 215 12.70 5.56 -14.58
C ARG A 215 11.37 4.83 -14.36
N LEU A 216 11.43 3.72 -13.70
CA LEU A 216 10.24 2.96 -13.30
C LEU A 216 10.30 2.73 -11.78
N PRO A 217 9.53 3.50 -10.98
CA PRO A 217 9.58 3.39 -9.53
C PRO A 217 8.92 2.10 -9.04
N SER A 218 9.32 1.65 -7.85
CA SER A 218 8.65 0.57 -7.12
C SER A 218 8.49 -0.73 -7.94
N LEU A 219 9.55 -1.18 -8.62
CA LEU A 219 9.57 -2.43 -9.38
C LEU A 219 8.98 -3.63 -8.64
N PRO A 220 9.19 -3.82 -7.31
CA PRO A 220 8.59 -4.93 -6.56
C PRO A 220 7.06 -5.00 -6.69
N HIS A 221 6.36 -3.87 -6.84
CA HIS A 221 4.91 -3.88 -7.07
C HIS A 221 4.50 -4.43 -8.45
N ILE A 222 5.35 -4.29 -9.46
CA ILE A 222 5.13 -4.90 -10.78
C ILE A 222 5.42 -6.40 -10.68
N GLU A 223 6.51 -6.78 -10.02
CA GLU A 223 6.82 -8.21 -9.77
C GLU A 223 5.71 -8.89 -8.96
N MET A 224 5.15 -8.24 -7.94
CA MET A 224 3.97 -8.70 -7.21
C MET A 224 2.79 -8.96 -8.16
N THR A 225 2.55 -8.07 -9.11
CA THR A 225 1.48 -8.24 -10.10
C THR A 225 1.74 -9.44 -11.01
N ILE A 226 2.97 -9.60 -11.48
CA ILE A 226 3.37 -10.73 -12.35
C ILE A 226 3.24 -12.06 -11.59
N GLU A 227 3.65 -12.09 -10.33
CA GLU A 227 3.55 -13.27 -9.49
C GLU A 227 2.09 -13.66 -9.22
N THR A 228 1.22 -12.69 -8.88
CA THR A 228 -0.21 -12.96 -8.67
C THR A 228 -0.89 -13.47 -9.95
N LEU A 229 -0.54 -12.94 -11.12
CA LEU A 229 -0.97 -13.45 -12.43
C LEU A 229 -0.51 -14.88 -12.66
N ALA A 230 0.78 -15.17 -12.41
CA ALA A 230 1.35 -16.50 -12.58
C ALA A 230 0.69 -17.54 -11.66
N HIS A 231 0.39 -17.19 -10.42
CA HIS A 231 -0.36 -18.03 -9.48
C HIS A 231 -1.74 -18.40 -10.00
N ARG A 232 -2.36 -17.57 -10.84
CA ARG A 232 -3.66 -17.79 -11.46
C ARG A 232 -3.57 -18.35 -12.90
N GLY A 233 -2.36 -18.78 -13.30
CA GLY A 233 -2.11 -19.46 -14.58
C GLY A 233 -1.89 -18.52 -15.76
N VAL A 234 -1.72 -17.23 -15.53
CA VAL A 234 -1.35 -16.25 -16.56
C VAL A 234 0.15 -15.96 -16.47
N HIS A 235 0.91 -16.42 -17.44
CA HIS A 235 2.36 -16.25 -17.45
C HIS A 235 2.75 -15.02 -18.28
N VAL A 236 3.25 -14.00 -17.59
CA VAL A 236 3.77 -12.78 -18.20
C VAL A 236 5.20 -13.00 -18.65
N GLU A 237 5.48 -12.78 -19.93
CA GLU A 237 6.85 -12.80 -20.47
C GLU A 237 7.51 -11.44 -20.22
N ARG A 238 8.74 -11.48 -19.71
CA ARG A 238 9.62 -10.30 -19.59
C ARG A 238 10.55 -10.26 -20.78
N VAL A 239 10.25 -9.41 -21.78
CA VAL A 239 11.02 -9.32 -23.02
C VAL A 239 12.33 -8.55 -22.78
N ALA A 240 12.23 -7.42 -22.08
CA ALA A 240 13.34 -6.57 -21.72
C ALA A 240 13.01 -5.79 -20.43
N PRO A 241 13.95 -5.07 -19.81
CA PRO A 241 13.63 -4.15 -18.73
C PRO A 241 12.57 -3.12 -19.17
N GLY A 242 11.43 -3.09 -18.47
CA GLY A 242 10.31 -2.23 -18.82
C GLY A 242 9.41 -2.75 -19.95
N GLU A 243 9.53 -4.03 -20.33
CA GLU A 243 8.77 -4.60 -21.44
C GLU A 243 8.19 -5.98 -21.09
N TRP A 244 6.86 -6.12 -21.24
CA TRP A 244 6.11 -7.31 -20.84
C TRP A 244 5.10 -7.72 -21.89
N ILE A 245 4.94 -9.03 -22.07
CA ILE A 245 3.86 -9.61 -22.87
C ILE A 245 2.94 -10.40 -21.95
N VAL A 246 1.66 -10.05 -21.94
CA VAL A 246 0.59 -10.75 -21.24
C VAL A 246 -0.28 -11.45 -22.28
N PRO A 247 -0.38 -12.78 -22.27
CA PRO A 247 -1.25 -13.50 -23.21
C PRO A 247 -2.71 -13.26 -22.88
N ALA A 248 -3.58 -13.32 -23.91
CA ALA A 248 -5.02 -13.42 -23.70
C ALA A 248 -5.36 -14.75 -23.03
N GLY A 249 -6.34 -14.72 -22.12
CA GLY A 249 -6.81 -15.90 -21.39
C GLY A 249 -7.18 -15.56 -19.95
N ALA A 250 -8.38 -15.93 -19.53
CA ALA A 250 -8.87 -15.55 -18.21
C ALA A 250 -8.04 -16.15 -17.06
N PRO A 251 -7.83 -15.41 -15.97
CA PRO A 251 -7.23 -15.95 -14.74
C PRO A 251 -8.09 -17.08 -14.17
N ARG A 252 -7.47 -18.04 -13.50
CA ARG A 252 -8.18 -19.12 -12.81
C ARG A 252 -8.72 -18.66 -11.47
N GLY A 253 -9.95 -19.06 -11.12
CA GLY A 253 -10.47 -18.94 -9.76
C GLY A 253 -9.67 -19.84 -8.80
N LYS A 254 -9.38 -19.32 -7.61
CA LYS A 254 -8.59 -20.01 -6.58
C LYS A 254 -8.98 -19.61 -5.17
N THR A 255 -8.61 -20.46 -4.21
CA THR A 255 -8.46 -20.05 -2.81
C THR A 255 -7.05 -19.51 -2.63
N ILE A 256 -6.95 -18.25 -2.19
CA ILE A 256 -5.69 -17.53 -1.96
C ILE A 256 -5.67 -17.04 -0.52
N ASP A 257 -4.59 -17.27 0.19
CA ASP A 257 -4.34 -16.70 1.50
C ASP A 257 -3.45 -15.45 1.34
N ILE A 258 -3.92 -14.32 1.89
CA ILE A 258 -3.20 -13.04 1.77
C ILE A 258 -2.12 -12.96 2.84
N GLU A 259 -0.88 -12.74 2.41
CA GLU A 259 0.24 -12.50 3.32
C GLU A 259 0.00 -11.28 4.21
N PRO A 260 0.54 -11.23 5.44
CA PRO A 260 0.55 -10.04 6.27
C PRO A 260 1.13 -8.83 5.52
N ASP A 261 0.64 -7.62 5.82
CA ASP A 261 1.16 -6.39 5.21
C ASP A 261 2.52 -6.02 5.81
N LEU A 262 3.59 -6.33 5.09
CA LEU A 262 4.96 -6.11 5.57
C LEU A 262 5.32 -4.63 5.67
N SER A 263 4.67 -3.77 4.90
CA SER A 263 4.86 -2.32 4.98
C SER A 263 4.15 -1.72 6.19
N ASN A 264 2.96 -2.24 6.53
CA ASN A 264 2.25 -1.86 7.74
C ASN A 264 2.89 -2.44 9.02
N ALA A 265 3.68 -3.52 8.90
CA ALA A 265 4.50 -4.04 10.00
C ALA A 265 5.66 -3.10 10.39
N ALA A 266 6.09 -2.21 9.48
CA ALA A 266 7.29 -1.40 9.65
C ALA A 266 7.30 -0.53 10.92
N PRO A 267 6.26 0.24 11.27
CA PRO A 267 6.27 1.05 12.49
C PRO A 267 6.36 0.21 13.76
N PHE A 268 5.77 -0.99 13.80
CA PHE A 268 5.85 -1.89 14.97
C PHE A 268 7.26 -2.45 15.15
N LEU A 269 7.89 -2.93 14.06
CA LEU A 269 9.26 -3.42 14.13
C LEU A 269 10.26 -2.30 14.46
N ALA A 270 10.07 -1.11 13.90
CA ALA A 270 10.88 0.07 14.19
C ALA A 270 10.70 0.54 15.65
N ALA A 271 9.53 0.34 16.25
CA ALA A 271 9.25 0.69 17.64
C ALA A 271 10.22 0.02 18.63
N ALA A 272 10.63 -1.23 18.37
CA ALA A 272 11.62 -1.91 19.18
C ALA A 272 12.96 -1.16 19.22
N MET A 273 13.38 -0.55 18.12
CA MET A 273 14.63 0.20 18.03
C MET A 273 14.52 1.56 18.74
N VAL A 274 13.36 2.22 18.66
CA VAL A 274 13.11 3.53 19.28
C VAL A 274 12.92 3.39 20.79
N ALA A 275 12.04 2.51 21.24
CA ALA A 275 11.67 2.34 22.65
C ALA A 275 12.64 1.43 23.42
N GLY A 276 13.47 0.65 22.72
CA GLY A 276 14.24 -0.44 23.30
C GLY A 276 13.43 -1.75 23.38
N GLY A 277 14.13 -2.86 23.69
CA GLY A 277 13.49 -4.18 23.82
C GLY A 277 13.34 -4.91 22.50
N SER A 278 12.24 -5.64 22.29
CA SER A 278 12.00 -6.44 21.09
C SER A 278 10.52 -6.45 20.68
N VAL A 279 10.29 -6.50 19.37
CA VAL A 279 8.96 -6.72 18.77
C VAL A 279 9.05 -7.83 17.75
N THR A 280 8.10 -8.76 17.82
CA THR A 280 7.95 -9.89 16.90
C THR A 280 6.70 -9.71 16.02
N VAL A 281 6.84 -9.92 14.72
CA VAL A 281 5.72 -10.06 13.79
C VAL A 281 5.67 -11.50 13.32
N PRO A 282 4.62 -12.27 13.68
CA PRO A 282 4.43 -13.65 13.24
C PRO A 282 3.99 -13.72 11.76
N ALA A 283 3.91 -14.94 11.24
CA ALA A 283 3.47 -15.24 9.87
C ALA A 283 4.26 -14.46 8.78
N TRP A 284 5.51 -14.09 9.05
CA TRP A 284 6.36 -13.42 8.06
C TRP A 284 6.74 -14.41 6.95
N PRO A 285 6.41 -14.11 5.68
CA PRO A 285 6.68 -15.02 4.59
C PRO A 285 8.19 -15.22 4.38
N ALA A 286 8.59 -16.44 4.03
CA ALA A 286 9.99 -16.75 3.73
C ALA A 286 10.46 -16.02 2.46
N HIS A 287 9.56 -15.90 1.49
CA HIS A 287 9.74 -15.17 0.23
C HIS A 287 8.49 -14.32 0.01
N SER A 288 8.67 -13.11 -0.48
CA SER A 288 7.57 -12.21 -0.83
C SER A 288 8.04 -11.16 -1.82
N THR A 289 7.18 -10.81 -2.75
CA THR A 289 7.36 -9.67 -3.64
C THR A 289 6.91 -8.35 -3.02
N GLN A 290 6.39 -8.36 -1.80
CA GLN A 290 6.09 -7.13 -1.08
C GLN A 290 7.38 -6.33 -0.83
N PRO A 291 7.45 -5.04 -1.20
CA PRO A 291 8.64 -4.20 -0.92
C PRO A 291 9.05 -4.24 0.55
N GLY A 292 8.08 -4.32 1.46
CA GLY A 292 8.31 -4.44 2.90
C GLY A 292 9.15 -5.66 3.32
N HIS A 293 9.35 -6.65 2.44
CA HIS A 293 10.24 -7.79 2.72
C HIS A 293 11.70 -7.37 2.95
N GLN A 294 12.15 -6.27 2.29
CA GLN A 294 13.49 -5.70 2.45
C GLN A 294 13.66 -4.94 3.79
N LEU A 295 12.58 -4.67 4.51
CA LEU A 295 12.61 -3.94 5.78
C LEU A 295 13.61 -4.56 6.77
N THR A 296 13.69 -5.89 6.83
CA THR A 296 14.56 -6.60 7.77
C THR A 296 16.05 -6.32 7.54
N GLU A 297 16.47 -6.17 6.29
CA GLU A 297 17.83 -5.80 5.92
C GLU A 297 18.09 -4.34 6.25
N ILE A 298 17.16 -3.46 5.93
CA ILE A 298 17.28 -2.02 6.21
C ILE A 298 17.33 -1.76 7.71
N LEU A 299 16.49 -2.41 8.52
CA LEU A 299 16.56 -2.27 9.98
C LEU A 299 17.89 -2.80 10.56
N SER A 300 18.47 -3.84 9.95
CA SER A 300 19.80 -4.32 10.34
C SER A 300 20.89 -3.31 10.04
N LEU A 301 20.84 -2.62 8.88
CA LEU A 301 21.79 -1.53 8.53
C LEU A 301 21.69 -0.35 9.51
N LEU A 302 20.47 -0.05 9.98
CA LEU A 302 20.22 0.97 10.99
C LEU A 302 20.59 0.53 12.42
N GLY A 303 21.15 -0.68 12.62
CA GLY A 303 21.63 -1.16 13.91
C GLY A 303 20.64 -2.03 14.70
N GLY A 304 19.51 -2.39 14.14
CA GLY A 304 18.56 -3.34 14.72
C GLY A 304 19.11 -4.77 14.68
N ARG A 305 18.83 -5.56 15.71
CA ARG A 305 19.14 -7.00 15.72
C ARG A 305 17.94 -7.77 15.21
N VAL A 306 18.00 -8.20 13.96
CA VAL A 306 16.91 -8.90 13.29
C VAL A 306 17.13 -10.40 13.33
N THR A 307 16.11 -11.16 13.73
CA THR A 307 16.11 -12.62 13.69
C THR A 307 14.86 -13.13 12.96
N ARG A 308 15.04 -14.16 12.12
CA ARG A 308 13.94 -14.87 11.44
C ARG A 308 13.90 -16.28 11.96
N ARG A 309 12.79 -16.69 12.58
CA ARG A 309 12.64 -18.05 13.14
C ARG A 309 11.16 -18.49 13.12
N GLY A 310 10.92 -19.68 12.61
CA GLY A 310 9.58 -20.30 12.66
C GLY A 310 8.48 -19.49 11.93
N GLY A 311 8.82 -18.82 10.82
CA GLY A 311 7.87 -17.97 10.11
C GLY A 311 7.57 -16.65 10.83
N ALA A 312 8.42 -16.21 11.76
CA ALA A 312 8.30 -14.91 12.41
C ALA A 312 9.58 -14.07 12.22
N VAL A 313 9.43 -12.76 12.23
CA VAL A 313 10.53 -11.80 12.31
C VAL A 313 10.48 -11.11 13.65
N THR A 314 11.62 -11.11 14.35
CA THR A 314 11.81 -10.34 15.58
C THR A 314 12.89 -9.30 15.34
N VAL A 315 12.58 -8.05 15.66
CA VAL A 315 13.54 -6.95 15.73
C VAL A 315 13.76 -6.61 17.20
N ALA A 316 15.01 -6.67 17.61
CA ALA A 316 15.42 -6.19 18.94
C ALA A 316 16.29 -4.94 18.79
N SER A 317 16.19 -4.06 19.77
CA SER A 317 17.03 -2.86 19.83
C SER A 317 18.51 -3.22 19.81
N GLY A 318 19.28 -2.53 18.97
CA GLY A 318 20.73 -2.47 19.08
C GLY A 318 21.19 -1.52 20.16
N ALA A 319 22.49 -1.30 20.24
CA ALA A 319 23.05 -0.30 21.16
C ALA A 319 22.80 1.13 20.67
N VAL A 320 22.78 1.32 19.36
CA VAL A 320 22.68 2.62 18.68
C VAL A 320 21.85 2.45 17.40
N ILE A 321 21.13 3.47 17.02
CA ILE A 321 20.54 3.61 15.69
C ILE A 321 21.55 4.38 14.83
N HIS A 322 21.96 3.81 13.70
CA HIS A 322 23.00 4.40 12.86
C HIS A 322 22.42 5.31 11.79
N GLY A 323 23.13 6.43 11.52
CA GLY A 323 22.88 7.22 10.31
C GLY A 323 23.27 6.43 9.06
N VAL A 324 22.50 6.56 7.99
CA VAL A 324 22.65 5.79 6.74
C VAL A 324 22.36 6.64 5.52
N ASP A 325 22.99 6.29 4.38
CA ASP A 325 22.64 6.82 3.06
C ASP A 325 22.10 5.67 2.21
N LEU A 326 20.80 5.73 1.84
CA LEU A 326 20.11 4.64 1.16
C LEU A 326 19.29 5.14 -0.03
N ASP A 327 19.33 4.40 -1.12
CA ASP A 327 18.36 4.48 -2.20
C ASP A 327 17.12 3.64 -1.84
N LEU A 328 15.97 4.30 -1.74
CA LEU A 328 14.69 3.67 -1.38
C LEU A 328 13.74 3.53 -2.58
N SER A 329 14.24 3.66 -3.82
CA SER A 329 13.42 3.59 -5.03
C SER A 329 12.58 2.32 -5.14
N ALA A 330 13.09 1.19 -4.65
CA ALA A 330 12.40 -0.10 -4.61
C ALA A 330 11.39 -0.22 -3.45
N VAL A 331 11.58 0.55 -2.36
CA VAL A 331 10.83 0.41 -1.09
C VAL A 331 10.30 1.74 -0.57
N SER A 332 9.98 2.64 -1.47
CA SER A 332 9.64 4.04 -1.17
C SER A 332 8.49 4.23 -0.17
N GLU A 333 7.61 3.25 -0.04
CA GLU A 333 6.55 3.28 0.97
C GLU A 333 7.05 3.12 2.41
N LEU A 334 8.27 2.60 2.62
CA LEU A 334 8.90 2.50 3.95
C LEU A 334 9.50 3.83 4.41
N THR A 335 9.68 4.79 3.49
CA THR A 335 10.34 6.09 3.76
C THR A 335 9.83 6.78 5.02
N PRO A 336 8.52 6.94 5.28
CA PRO A 336 8.06 7.64 6.46
C PRO A 336 8.52 6.99 7.76
N THR A 337 8.43 5.67 7.88
CA THR A 337 8.91 4.93 9.06
C THR A 337 10.42 5.05 9.22
N LEU A 338 11.20 4.92 8.13
CA LEU A 338 12.65 5.00 8.16
C LEU A 338 13.13 6.41 8.50
N VAL A 339 12.45 7.44 8.02
CA VAL A 339 12.68 8.85 8.38
C VAL A 339 12.41 9.09 9.86
N GLY A 340 11.29 8.57 10.39
CA GLY A 340 11.02 8.64 11.83
C GLY A 340 12.06 7.93 12.68
N LEU A 341 12.59 6.79 12.24
CA LEU A 341 13.65 6.05 12.90
C LEU A 341 14.99 6.82 12.83
N ALA A 342 15.32 7.41 11.67
CA ALA A 342 16.54 8.18 11.45
C ALA A 342 16.63 9.43 12.32
N ALA A 343 15.49 9.97 12.81
CA ALA A 343 15.49 11.10 13.75
C ALA A 343 16.18 10.78 15.10
N PHE A 344 16.38 9.51 15.42
CA PHE A 344 17.05 9.01 16.61
C PHE A 344 18.45 8.45 16.36
N ALA A 345 18.97 8.60 15.14
CA ALA A 345 20.26 8.05 14.76
C ALA A 345 21.44 8.83 15.37
N ASP A 346 22.62 8.20 15.40
CA ASP A 346 23.88 8.79 15.86
C ASP A 346 24.52 9.79 14.89
N GLY A 347 23.98 9.87 13.67
CA GLY A 347 24.44 10.78 12.62
C GLY A 347 23.38 11.04 11.56
N PRO A 348 23.64 11.95 10.61
CA PRO A 348 22.71 12.25 9.53
C PRO A 348 22.39 11.00 8.69
N SER A 349 21.18 10.97 8.13
CA SER A 349 20.74 9.96 7.17
C SER A 349 20.23 10.64 5.90
N THR A 350 20.52 10.04 4.73
CA THR A 350 20.03 10.52 3.44
C THR A 350 19.27 9.41 2.74
N PHE A 351 18.03 9.71 2.36
CA PHE A 351 17.18 8.78 1.61
C PHE A 351 16.89 9.38 0.23
N THR A 352 17.24 8.64 -0.83
CA THR A 352 17.12 9.08 -2.24
C THR A 352 16.26 8.12 -3.05
N GLY A 353 16.02 8.41 -4.33
CA GLY A 353 15.20 7.58 -5.22
C GLY A 353 13.70 7.68 -4.96
N ILE A 354 13.25 8.66 -4.18
CA ILE A 354 11.88 8.74 -3.68
C ILE A 354 11.09 9.97 -4.16
N GLY A 355 11.57 10.72 -5.15
CA GLY A 355 10.88 11.91 -5.65
C GLY A 355 9.42 11.68 -6.06
N HIS A 356 9.09 10.48 -6.53
CA HIS A 356 7.73 10.10 -6.93
C HIS A 356 6.72 10.06 -5.76
N ILE A 357 7.18 9.91 -4.48
CA ILE A 357 6.26 9.92 -3.33
C ILE A 357 5.64 11.31 -3.05
N ARG A 358 6.10 12.36 -3.73
CA ARG A 358 5.47 13.69 -3.70
C ARG A 358 4.07 13.66 -4.32
N GLY A 359 3.81 12.75 -5.26
CA GLY A 359 2.51 12.55 -5.92
C GLY A 359 1.62 11.49 -5.26
N HIS A 360 1.92 11.04 -4.03
CA HIS A 360 1.11 10.06 -3.30
C HIS A 360 -0.11 10.68 -2.62
N GLU A 361 -0.41 10.31 -1.38
CA GLU A 361 -1.54 10.88 -0.62
C GLU A 361 -1.35 12.38 -0.36
N THR A 362 -0.11 12.78 -0.18
CA THR A 362 0.38 14.14 -0.02
C THR A 362 1.81 14.22 -0.58
N ASP A 363 2.41 15.41 -0.65
CA ASP A 363 3.87 15.51 -0.80
C ASP A 363 4.54 15.00 0.48
N ARG A 364 4.83 13.69 0.51
CA ARG A 364 5.39 13.03 1.69
C ARG A 364 6.73 13.60 2.10
N ILE A 365 7.56 14.05 1.16
CA ILE A 365 8.88 14.60 1.46
C ILE A 365 8.73 15.93 2.19
N ALA A 366 7.95 16.85 1.64
CA ALA A 366 7.68 18.15 2.25
C ALA A 366 7.01 17.98 3.65
N ALA A 367 6.01 17.09 3.74
CA ALA A 367 5.30 16.83 4.99
C ALA A 367 6.22 16.23 6.08
N LEU A 368 7.12 15.29 5.74
CA LEU A 368 8.09 14.74 6.68
C LEU A 368 9.08 15.80 7.17
N VAL A 369 9.59 16.64 6.27
CA VAL A 369 10.48 17.75 6.65
C VAL A 369 9.77 18.72 7.59
N GLN A 370 8.52 19.08 7.28
CA GLN A 370 7.71 19.96 8.13
C GLN A 370 7.51 19.35 9.51
N ASN A 371 7.11 18.08 9.60
CA ASN A 371 6.87 17.37 10.85
C ASN A 371 8.13 17.24 11.72
N LEU A 372 9.25 16.84 11.13
CA LEU A 372 10.51 16.72 11.86
C LEU A 372 10.95 18.07 12.43
N ARG A 373 10.86 19.14 11.64
CA ARG A 373 11.18 20.50 12.11
C ARG A 373 10.26 20.99 13.21
N ALA A 374 8.98 20.63 13.16
CA ALA A 374 8.00 21.01 14.17
C ALA A 374 8.31 20.39 15.55
N VAL A 375 8.99 19.25 15.59
CA VAL A 375 9.43 18.61 16.84
C VAL A 375 10.92 18.84 17.15
N GLY A 376 11.59 19.75 16.44
CA GLY A 376 12.97 20.16 16.71
C GLY A 376 14.05 19.34 15.99
N CYS A 377 13.70 18.30 15.21
CA CYS A 377 14.67 17.55 14.43
C CYS A 377 15.07 18.31 13.15
N GLY A 378 16.36 18.30 12.79
CA GLY A 378 16.84 18.83 11.53
C GLY A 378 16.39 17.96 10.34
N ALA A 379 15.88 18.59 9.29
CA ALA A 379 15.52 17.90 8.05
C ALA A 379 15.64 18.83 6.84
N GLU A 380 16.06 18.28 5.72
CA GLU A 380 16.23 19.03 4.45
C GLU A 380 15.56 18.27 3.31
N GLU A 381 14.80 18.99 2.49
CA GLU A 381 14.30 18.44 1.22
C GLU A 381 15.43 18.36 0.21
N LEU A 382 15.50 17.22 -0.50
CA LEU A 382 16.34 17.06 -1.68
C LEU A 382 15.43 16.94 -2.92
N PRO A 383 15.93 17.20 -4.13
CA PRO A 383 15.13 17.08 -5.36
C PRO A 383 14.45 15.70 -5.50
N ASP A 384 15.16 14.62 -5.14
CA ASP A 384 14.70 13.22 -5.22
C ASP A 384 14.79 12.50 -3.87
N GLY A 385 14.71 13.24 -2.75
CA GLY A 385 14.92 12.62 -1.44
C GLY A 385 14.72 13.52 -0.24
N ILE A 386 15.19 13.03 0.90
CA ILE A 386 15.17 13.73 2.18
C ILE A 386 16.47 13.44 2.94
N ARG A 387 17.01 14.45 3.60
CA ARG A 387 18.08 14.32 4.56
C ARG A 387 17.58 14.60 5.97
N VAL A 388 17.81 13.69 6.89
CA VAL A 388 17.49 13.81 8.33
C VAL A 388 18.75 14.11 9.10
N ILE A 389 18.72 15.12 9.97
CA ILE A 389 19.85 15.55 10.79
C ILE A 389 19.39 15.49 12.25
N PRO A 390 19.72 14.41 12.98
CA PRO A 390 19.29 14.22 14.37
C PRO A 390 19.66 15.40 15.25
N GLN A 391 18.71 15.87 16.03
CA GLN A 391 18.86 16.94 17.01
C GLN A 391 17.94 16.64 18.22
N PRO A 392 18.18 17.25 19.40
CA PRO A 392 17.30 17.11 20.54
C PRO A 392 15.85 17.51 20.17
N MET A 393 14.92 16.56 20.30
CA MET A 393 13.51 16.75 19.95
C MET A 393 12.68 17.12 21.18
N HIS A 394 11.54 17.76 20.92
CA HIS A 394 10.52 18.16 21.90
C HIS A 394 9.13 17.86 21.38
N GLY A 395 8.14 17.85 22.27
CA GLY A 395 6.73 17.71 21.91
C GLY A 395 6.26 18.80 20.95
N GLY A 396 5.30 18.47 20.12
CA GLY A 396 4.75 19.37 19.11
C GLY A 396 3.64 18.71 18.29
N GLU A 397 3.02 19.50 17.43
CA GLU A 397 2.02 19.01 16.50
C GLU A 397 2.68 18.25 15.35
N TRP A 398 2.13 17.08 15.05
CA TRP A 398 2.54 16.22 13.95
C TRP A 398 1.39 16.07 12.95
N GLY A 399 1.54 16.63 11.76
CA GLY A 399 0.52 16.58 10.72
C GLY A 399 0.45 15.20 10.07
N ALA A 400 -0.74 14.63 10.00
CA ALA A 400 -1.01 13.42 9.22
C ALA A 400 -1.18 13.73 7.73
N PHE A 401 -1.62 14.93 7.35
CA PHE A 401 -1.81 15.36 5.96
C PHE A 401 -2.64 14.36 5.13
N HIS A 402 -3.68 13.78 5.73
CA HIS A 402 -4.51 12.72 5.15
C HIS A 402 -3.74 11.45 4.75
N ASP A 403 -2.55 11.23 5.31
CA ASP A 403 -1.68 10.10 5.02
C ASP A 403 -1.45 9.23 6.26
N HIS A 404 -1.89 7.98 6.17
CA HIS A 404 -1.76 6.98 7.23
C HIS A 404 -0.31 6.73 7.65
N ARG A 405 0.65 6.81 6.72
CA ARG A 405 2.07 6.56 7.02
C ARG A 405 2.70 7.70 7.81
N LEU A 406 2.26 8.93 7.56
CA LEU A 406 2.69 10.08 8.38
C LEU A 406 2.13 9.97 9.79
N ALA A 407 0.87 9.56 9.95
CA ALA A 407 0.27 9.34 11.26
C ALA A 407 1.01 8.25 12.05
N THR A 408 1.31 7.11 11.43
CA THR A 408 2.08 6.03 12.10
C THR A 408 3.51 6.43 12.42
N THR A 409 4.13 7.31 11.61
CA THR A 409 5.46 7.87 11.90
C THR A 409 5.42 8.79 13.12
N GLY A 410 4.37 9.61 13.26
CA GLY A 410 4.16 10.43 14.46
C GLY A 410 4.04 9.59 15.73
N ALA A 411 3.31 8.46 15.66
CA ALA A 411 3.22 7.53 16.77
C ALA A 411 4.60 6.90 17.12
N LEU A 412 5.40 6.57 16.11
CA LEU A 412 6.77 6.06 16.29
C LEU A 412 7.69 7.09 16.98
N VAL A 413 7.65 8.34 16.54
CA VAL A 413 8.43 9.43 17.16
C VAL A 413 7.99 9.68 18.59
N GLY A 414 6.67 9.64 18.85
CA GLY A 414 6.08 9.83 20.17
C GLY A 414 6.56 8.85 21.23
N LEU A 415 7.04 7.65 20.85
CA LEU A 415 7.55 6.65 21.81
C LEU A 415 8.70 7.18 22.69
N ARG A 416 9.50 8.12 22.18
CA ARG A 416 10.63 8.73 22.91
C ARG A 416 10.53 10.25 23.06
N VAL A 417 9.60 10.89 22.40
CA VAL A 417 9.41 12.35 22.43
C VAL A 417 8.05 12.65 23.08
N PRO A 418 8.02 12.93 24.40
CA PRO A 418 6.78 13.25 25.09
C PRO A 418 6.11 14.50 24.51
N GLY A 419 4.78 14.47 24.40
CA GLY A 419 3.99 15.61 23.93
C GLY A 419 3.92 15.76 22.40
N VAL A 420 4.28 14.74 21.64
CA VAL A 420 3.93 14.67 20.20
C VAL A 420 2.43 14.41 20.07
N VAL A 421 1.75 15.25 19.30
CA VAL A 421 0.31 15.18 19.09
C VAL A 421 0.02 15.07 17.59
N ILE A 422 -0.54 13.95 17.18
CA ILE A 422 -0.95 13.70 15.79
C ILE A 422 -2.32 14.36 15.57
N ASP A 423 -2.44 15.18 14.52
CA ASP A 423 -3.65 15.95 14.24
C ASP A 423 -4.83 15.06 13.84
N ASP A 424 -4.60 13.98 13.09
CA ASP A 424 -5.63 13.01 12.72
C ASP A 424 -5.07 11.59 12.61
N ILE A 425 -5.19 10.80 13.67
CA ILE A 425 -4.83 9.38 13.69
C ILE A 425 -5.84 8.52 12.90
N GLY A 426 -7.04 9.01 12.66
CA GLY A 426 -8.06 8.30 11.89
C GLY A 426 -7.66 7.99 10.46
N THR A 427 -6.67 8.71 9.91
CA THR A 427 -6.08 8.43 8.59
C THR A 427 -5.52 7.01 8.49
N THR A 428 -5.13 6.37 9.61
CA THR A 428 -4.64 4.98 9.65
C THR A 428 -5.70 3.98 9.18
N ALA A 429 -6.99 4.29 9.30
CA ALA A 429 -8.09 3.44 8.85
C ALA A 429 -8.08 3.19 7.33
N LYS A 430 -7.33 4.00 6.57
CA LYS A 430 -7.13 3.79 5.14
C LYS A 430 -6.51 2.43 4.82
N THR A 431 -5.57 1.95 5.64
CA THR A 431 -4.84 0.69 5.42
C THR A 431 -4.76 -0.21 6.63
N MET A 432 -5.01 0.29 7.83
CA MET A 432 -4.97 -0.46 9.09
C MET A 432 -5.90 0.18 10.13
N PRO A 433 -7.22 -0.07 10.05
CA PRO A 433 -8.17 0.50 11.02
C PRO A 433 -7.87 0.09 12.47
N GLN A 434 -7.18 -1.04 12.66
CA GLN A 434 -6.80 -1.56 13.98
C GLN A 434 -5.50 -0.93 14.54
N PHE A 435 -4.87 0.02 13.85
CA PHE A 435 -3.53 0.53 14.20
C PHE A 435 -3.45 0.97 15.67
N VAL A 436 -4.37 1.80 16.14
CA VAL A 436 -4.32 2.33 17.50
C VAL A 436 -4.44 1.23 18.54
N ALA A 437 -5.36 0.27 18.35
CA ALA A 437 -5.52 -0.87 19.25
C ALA A 437 -4.28 -1.75 19.31
N LEU A 438 -3.69 -2.06 18.14
CA LEU A 438 -2.46 -2.85 18.04
C LEU A 438 -1.27 -2.09 18.66
N TRP A 439 -1.20 -0.76 18.47
CA TRP A 439 -0.15 0.09 19.02
C TRP A 439 -0.22 0.15 20.54
N GLN A 440 -1.39 0.36 21.09
CA GLN A 440 -1.61 0.36 22.54
C GLN A 440 -1.35 -1.04 23.14
N GLY A 441 -1.86 -2.10 22.49
CA GLY A 441 -1.59 -3.47 22.92
C GLY A 441 -0.10 -3.81 22.94
N MET A 442 0.69 -3.34 21.96
CA MET A 442 2.14 -3.47 21.92
C MET A 442 2.81 -2.77 23.13
N LEU A 443 2.27 -1.65 23.58
CA LEU A 443 2.77 -0.89 24.72
C LEU A 443 2.34 -1.47 26.08
N GLY A 444 1.43 -2.44 26.10
CA GLY A 444 0.87 -3.03 27.31
C GLY A 444 -0.16 -2.15 28.00
N ALA A 445 -0.79 -1.23 27.26
CA ALA A 445 -1.81 -0.29 27.71
C ALA A 445 -3.22 -0.82 27.46
#